data_7737ba79d6d917872056bee7535c1949
#
_entry.id   7737ba79d6d917872056bee7535c1949
#
_cell.length_a   1.000
_cell.length_b   1.000
_cell.length_c   1.000
_cell.angle_alpha   90.00
_cell.angle_beta   90.00
_cell.angle_gamma   90.00
#
_symmetry.space_group_name_H-M   'P 1'
#
loop_
_entity.id
_entity.type
_entity.pdbx_description
1 polymer ?
#
loop_
_entity_poly.entity_id
_entity_poly.type
_entity_poly.pdbx_seq_one_letter_code
_entity_poly.pdbx_strand_id
1 'polypeptide(L)'
;MKQPRSENDPRSTRRQFLQAVSALALGGAGGPGLLQAAEPKPPAVSDPAGKQPALMQIGILLSTFVRPPLEGRLDAAKAAGLDHIQLALDCAGLPAMPDKLPPDLAGRIRRESAARGITIASLQGTFNMCHPDAEHRASGLRRLGVLAGLCQELGVLRIHLCSGTRNPTSMWRPHPDNDSPAAWKDMVASMRTAVDIARQAGVVVAFEPEVNNVVDSALKARRLLDEIGSPHLKVTMDAANLFHKGELPRMSEILDEAFALVGKDVVMAHAKDLDRDGDAGHKAAGEGKLDYDRYLSLLHHHGFRGPIFLHGLSEAQVPKCAAFLREKLARAVATPRHLDR
;
A
#
# COMPACT_ATOMS: atom_id res chain seq x y z
N MET A 1 -17.69 -45.75 23.64
CA MET A 1 -18.17 -44.37 23.54
C MET A 1 -17.13 -43.54 22.82
N LYS A 2 -17.36 -43.19 21.57
CA LYS A 2 -16.48 -42.28 20.77
C LYS A 2 -17.01 -40.86 20.90
N GLN A 3 -16.18 -39.94 21.34
CA GLN A 3 -16.51 -38.51 21.37
C GLN A 3 -16.54 -37.94 19.93
N PRO A 4 -17.44 -37.00 19.59
CA PRO A 4 -17.47 -36.34 18.30
C PRO A 4 -16.33 -35.33 18.20
N ARG A 5 -15.67 -35.32 17.04
CA ARG A 5 -14.65 -34.32 16.67
C ARG A 5 -15.34 -32.99 16.40
N SER A 6 -14.76 -31.88 16.91
CA SER A 6 -15.22 -30.52 16.70
C SER A 6 -15.06 -30.13 15.22
N GLU A 7 -16.17 -29.72 14.61
CA GLU A 7 -16.23 -29.10 13.27
C GLU A 7 -15.78 -27.64 13.33
N ASN A 8 -14.47 -27.40 13.34
CA ASN A 8 -13.91 -26.09 13.03
C ASN A 8 -12.51 -26.30 12.43
N ASP A 9 -12.47 -26.84 11.21
CA ASP A 9 -11.28 -26.84 10.39
C ASP A 9 -11.25 -25.55 9.53
N PRO A 10 -10.28 -24.65 9.74
CA PRO A 10 -10.14 -23.41 8.95
C PRO A 10 -10.06 -23.65 7.43
N ARG A 11 -9.66 -24.85 6.99
CA ARG A 11 -9.55 -25.23 5.59
C ARG A 11 -10.90 -25.43 4.90
N SER A 12 -11.92 -25.86 5.66
CA SER A 12 -13.29 -26.07 5.15
C SER A 12 -13.93 -24.73 4.79
N THR A 13 -13.77 -23.73 5.64
CA THR A 13 -14.36 -22.40 5.47
C THR A 13 -13.76 -21.66 4.27
N ARG A 14 -12.45 -21.80 4.02
CA ARG A 14 -11.75 -21.20 2.88
C ARG A 14 -12.23 -21.75 1.53
N ARG A 15 -12.39 -23.08 1.45
CA ARG A 15 -12.83 -23.75 0.21
C ARG A 15 -14.29 -23.44 -0.13
N GLN A 16 -15.15 -23.33 0.86
CA GLN A 16 -16.55 -22.93 0.68
C GLN A 16 -16.73 -21.47 0.26
N PHE A 17 -15.87 -20.56 0.76
CA PHE A 17 -15.88 -19.17 0.36
C PHE A 17 -15.42 -18.97 -1.10
N LEU A 18 -14.36 -19.65 -1.53
CA LEU A 18 -13.86 -19.59 -2.91
C LEU A 18 -14.90 -20.17 -3.91
N GLN A 19 -15.66 -21.18 -3.51
CA GLN A 19 -16.78 -21.72 -4.32
C GLN A 19 -17.98 -20.77 -4.37
N ALA A 20 -18.28 -20.03 -3.29
CA ALA A 20 -19.35 -19.05 -3.24
C ALA A 20 -19.07 -17.83 -4.12
N VAL A 21 -17.83 -17.36 -4.19
CA VAL A 21 -17.44 -16.23 -5.07
C VAL A 21 -17.56 -16.60 -6.55
N SER A 22 -17.29 -17.85 -6.93
CA SER A 22 -17.47 -18.33 -8.30
C SER A 22 -18.95 -18.52 -8.70
N ALA A 23 -19.87 -18.73 -7.74
CA ALA A 23 -21.29 -18.97 -8.01
C ALA A 23 -22.11 -17.66 -8.15
N LEU A 24 -21.65 -16.54 -7.60
CA LEU A 24 -22.33 -15.24 -7.67
C LEU A 24 -22.17 -14.52 -9.02
N ALA A 25 -21.33 -15.03 -9.92
CA ALA A 25 -21.09 -14.43 -11.24
C ALA A 25 -22.12 -14.85 -12.32
N LEU A 26 -23.08 -15.70 -12.02
CA LEU A 26 -24.04 -16.28 -12.99
C LEU A 26 -25.51 -16.24 -12.56
N GLY A 27 -26.05 -15.11 -12.15
CA GLY A 27 -27.46 -15.04 -11.86
C GLY A 27 -27.99 -13.67 -11.47
N GLY A 28 -28.42 -12.87 -12.42
CA GLY A 28 -29.10 -11.61 -12.14
C GLY A 28 -30.00 -11.17 -13.28
N ALA A 29 -31.30 -11.50 -13.18
CA ALA A 29 -32.33 -10.95 -14.05
C ALA A 29 -33.05 -9.77 -13.36
N GLY A 30 -33.03 -8.61 -14.01
CA GLY A 30 -34.09 -7.63 -14.19
C GLY A 30 -34.86 -7.05 -12.99
N GLY A 31 -34.49 -5.82 -12.58
CA GLY A 31 -35.36 -4.85 -11.91
C GLY A 31 -35.08 -3.43 -12.46
N PRO A 32 -36.05 -2.45 -12.43
CA PRO A 32 -35.92 -1.18 -13.14
C PRO A 32 -34.83 -0.30 -12.53
N GLY A 33 -33.85 0.08 -13.38
CA GLY A 33 -32.64 0.77 -13.00
C GLY A 33 -32.88 2.21 -12.54
N LEU A 34 -32.41 2.50 -11.35
CA LEU A 34 -31.86 3.80 -11.03
C LEU A 34 -30.56 3.95 -11.86
N LEU A 35 -30.55 4.89 -12.80
CA LEU A 35 -29.34 5.34 -13.49
C LEU A 35 -28.37 5.89 -12.44
N GLN A 36 -27.53 5.02 -11.90
CA GLN A 36 -26.35 5.43 -11.17
C GLN A 36 -25.43 6.12 -12.20
N ALA A 37 -25.24 7.43 -12.06
CA ALA A 37 -24.27 8.15 -12.87
C ALA A 37 -22.94 7.43 -12.72
N ALA A 38 -22.33 7.02 -13.85
CA ALA A 38 -21.05 6.36 -13.85
C ALA A 38 -20.03 7.25 -13.12
N GLU A 39 -19.41 6.74 -12.06
CA GLU A 39 -18.34 7.46 -11.37
C GLU A 39 -17.28 7.85 -12.42
N PRO A 40 -16.75 9.07 -12.37
CA PRO A 40 -15.68 9.47 -13.26
C PRO A 40 -14.51 8.50 -13.06
N LYS A 41 -14.08 7.90 -14.17
CA LYS A 41 -12.94 6.98 -14.19
C LYS A 41 -11.75 7.71 -13.54
N PRO A 42 -11.06 7.11 -12.53
CA PRO A 42 -9.91 7.76 -11.93
C PRO A 42 -8.90 8.11 -13.02
N PRO A 43 -8.12 9.17 -12.86
CA PRO A 43 -7.04 9.44 -13.78
C PRO A 43 -6.20 8.18 -13.89
N ALA A 44 -5.86 7.79 -15.11
CA ALA A 44 -4.90 6.72 -15.30
C ALA A 44 -3.67 7.11 -14.48
N VAL A 45 -3.24 6.24 -13.57
CA VAL A 45 -2.08 6.49 -12.69
C VAL A 45 -0.83 6.40 -13.57
N SER A 46 -0.72 7.34 -14.51
CA SER A 46 0.43 7.51 -15.39
C SER A 46 1.39 8.53 -14.77
N ASP A 47 2.66 8.38 -15.07
CA ASP A 47 3.68 9.39 -14.77
C ASP A 47 3.20 10.79 -15.24
N PRO A 48 3.58 11.91 -14.57
CA PRO A 48 3.25 13.27 -15.00
C PRO A 48 3.53 13.59 -16.48
N ALA A 49 4.38 12.79 -17.15
CA ALA A 49 4.64 12.85 -18.58
C ALA A 49 3.56 12.17 -19.47
N GLY A 50 2.47 11.62 -18.88
CA GLY A 50 1.38 10.98 -19.65
C GLY A 50 1.71 9.62 -20.27
N LYS A 51 2.91 9.10 -20.08
CA LYS A 51 3.33 7.78 -20.56
C LYS A 51 3.36 6.81 -19.37
N GLN A 52 2.73 5.63 -19.52
CA GLN A 52 3.01 4.55 -18.58
C GLN A 52 4.49 4.18 -18.72
N PRO A 53 5.26 4.14 -17.62
CA PRO A 53 6.64 3.71 -17.70
C PRO A 53 6.71 2.27 -18.25
N ALA A 54 7.67 2.02 -19.10
CA ALA A 54 7.87 0.69 -19.70
C ALA A 54 8.20 -0.38 -18.64
N LEU A 55 8.78 0.04 -17.51
CA LEU A 55 9.27 -0.80 -16.43
C LEU A 55 8.86 -0.24 -15.05
N MET A 56 8.87 -1.10 -14.04
CA MET A 56 8.76 -0.71 -12.63
C MET A 56 9.93 0.18 -12.23
N GLN A 57 9.67 1.29 -11.52
CA GLN A 57 10.71 2.22 -11.05
C GLN A 57 11.10 1.88 -9.62
N ILE A 58 12.41 1.96 -9.32
CA ILE A 58 12.90 1.85 -7.95
C ILE A 58 12.92 3.23 -7.31
N GLY A 59 12.25 3.34 -6.19
CA GLY A 59 12.23 4.54 -5.36
C GLY A 59 12.61 4.24 -3.92
N ILE A 60 12.41 5.24 -3.05
CA ILE A 60 12.69 5.13 -1.63
C ILE A 60 11.73 6.00 -0.81
N LEU A 61 11.41 5.56 0.41
CA LEU A 61 10.85 6.46 1.39
C LEU A 61 11.90 7.52 1.76
N LEU A 62 11.60 8.79 1.49
CA LEU A 62 12.59 9.86 1.68
C LEU A 62 13.00 10.03 3.15
N SER A 63 12.16 9.61 4.08
CA SER A 63 12.46 9.58 5.53
C SER A 63 13.60 8.63 5.93
N THR A 64 14.03 7.75 5.03
CA THR A 64 15.23 6.91 5.22
C THR A 64 16.50 7.77 5.42
N PHE A 65 16.56 8.93 4.77
CA PHE A 65 17.69 9.85 4.91
C PHE A 65 17.46 10.82 6.07
N VAL A 66 18.20 10.66 7.16
CA VAL A 66 18.04 11.49 8.37
C VAL A 66 18.93 12.75 8.25
N ARG A 67 18.57 13.64 7.31
CA ARG A 67 19.32 14.88 7.01
C ARG A 67 18.36 16.06 6.90
N PRO A 68 18.43 17.08 7.77
CA PRO A 68 17.78 18.33 7.50
C PRO A 68 18.68 19.21 6.60
N PRO A 69 18.14 20.07 5.74
CA PRO A 69 16.73 20.19 5.37
C PRO A 69 16.29 19.21 4.29
N LEU A 70 15.08 19.40 3.70
CA LEU A 70 14.53 18.61 2.60
C LEU A 70 15.54 18.38 1.46
N GLU A 71 16.26 19.44 1.07
CA GLU A 71 17.26 19.47 0.01
C GLU A 71 18.37 18.43 0.25
N GLY A 72 18.88 18.33 1.47
CA GLY A 72 19.91 17.33 1.82
C GLY A 72 19.42 15.89 1.71
N ARG A 73 18.12 15.63 1.96
CA ARG A 73 17.51 14.30 1.76
C ARG A 73 17.35 13.98 0.27
N LEU A 74 16.93 14.97 -0.52
CA LEU A 74 16.82 14.82 -1.98
C LEU A 74 18.20 14.60 -2.62
N ASP A 75 19.25 15.32 -2.16
CA ASP A 75 20.63 15.11 -2.62
C ASP A 75 21.10 13.69 -2.31
N ALA A 76 20.78 13.15 -1.13
CA ALA A 76 21.13 11.79 -0.75
C ALA A 76 20.40 10.74 -1.62
N ALA A 77 19.13 10.94 -1.90
CA ALA A 77 18.38 10.06 -2.81
C ALA A 77 18.99 10.06 -4.21
N LYS A 78 19.30 11.25 -4.74
CA LYS A 78 19.96 11.40 -6.04
C LYS A 78 21.33 10.75 -6.10
N ALA A 79 22.16 10.94 -5.07
CA ALA A 79 23.47 10.32 -4.96
C ALA A 79 23.42 8.79 -4.91
N ALA A 80 22.33 8.22 -4.34
CA ALA A 80 22.05 6.79 -4.34
C ALA A 80 21.52 6.27 -5.70
N GLY A 81 21.36 7.14 -6.70
CA GLY A 81 20.80 6.80 -8.00
C GLY A 81 19.31 6.46 -7.95
N LEU A 82 18.57 7.06 -7.02
CA LEU A 82 17.12 6.90 -6.84
C LEU A 82 16.45 8.22 -7.23
N ASP A 83 15.56 8.13 -8.22
CA ASP A 83 14.87 9.29 -8.81
C ASP A 83 13.34 9.30 -8.53
N HIS A 84 12.83 8.29 -7.83
CA HIS A 84 11.45 8.23 -7.36
C HIS A 84 11.41 8.20 -5.83
N ILE A 85 10.53 9.01 -5.25
CA ILE A 85 10.38 9.05 -3.79
C ILE A 85 8.93 8.93 -3.35
N GLN A 86 8.74 8.33 -2.18
CA GLN A 86 7.57 8.49 -1.34
C GLN A 86 7.89 9.55 -0.30
N LEU A 87 7.16 10.66 -0.32
CA LEU A 87 7.43 11.83 0.50
C LEU A 87 6.50 11.86 1.73
N ALA A 88 7.08 11.89 2.92
CA ALA A 88 6.41 12.29 4.16
C ALA A 88 6.78 13.75 4.49
N LEU A 89 5.84 14.53 5.04
CA LEU A 89 6.07 15.97 5.23
C LEU A 89 7.03 16.30 6.39
N ASP A 90 7.35 15.33 7.26
CA ASP A 90 8.44 15.46 8.23
C ASP A 90 9.81 15.66 7.54
N CYS A 91 9.98 15.16 6.33
CA CYS A 91 11.15 15.44 5.49
C CYS A 91 11.28 16.92 5.11
N ALA A 92 10.18 17.65 5.11
CA ALA A 92 10.14 19.08 4.83
C ALA A 92 10.09 19.96 6.10
N GLY A 93 10.25 19.34 7.29
CA GLY A 93 10.28 20.01 8.59
C GLY A 93 8.90 20.28 9.20
N LEU A 94 7.88 19.55 8.76
CA LEU A 94 6.51 19.65 9.28
C LEU A 94 6.12 18.36 10.02
N PRO A 95 5.02 18.32 10.77
CA PRO A 95 4.39 17.05 11.14
C PRO A 95 4.07 16.23 9.88
N ALA A 96 4.17 14.90 9.97
CA ALA A 96 3.88 14.01 8.82
C ALA A 96 2.47 14.26 8.25
N MET A 97 1.51 14.54 9.12
CA MET A 97 0.13 14.91 8.79
C MET A 97 -0.21 16.26 9.46
N PRO A 98 0.08 17.42 8.83
CA PRO A 98 -0.18 18.72 9.42
C PRO A 98 -1.64 19.15 9.27
N ASP A 99 -2.12 20.03 10.16
CA ASP A 99 -3.47 20.61 10.07
C ASP A 99 -3.58 21.70 8.99
N LYS A 100 -2.44 22.30 8.60
CA LYS A 100 -2.33 23.32 7.54
C LYS A 100 -0.93 23.34 6.95
N LEU A 101 -0.82 23.83 5.72
CA LEU A 101 0.46 23.95 5.01
C LEU A 101 0.93 25.41 4.97
N PRO A 102 2.26 25.66 5.05
CA PRO A 102 2.83 26.96 4.71
C PRO A 102 2.53 27.33 3.25
N PRO A 103 2.27 28.60 2.92
CA PRO A 103 1.86 29.03 1.57
C PRO A 103 2.82 28.61 0.44
N ASP A 104 4.14 28.63 0.69
CA ASP A 104 5.16 28.36 -0.34
C ASP A 104 5.65 26.91 -0.38
N LEU A 105 5.07 26.02 0.44
CA LEU A 105 5.57 24.66 0.60
C LEU A 105 5.57 23.87 -0.71
N ALA A 106 4.44 23.85 -1.40
CA ALA A 106 4.31 23.13 -2.69
C ALA A 106 5.30 23.65 -3.74
N GLY A 107 5.43 24.98 -3.85
CA GLY A 107 6.40 25.63 -4.73
C GLY A 107 7.84 25.22 -4.41
N ARG A 108 8.23 25.22 -3.12
CA ARG A 108 9.55 24.77 -2.67
C ARG A 108 9.78 23.28 -3.00
N ILE A 109 8.88 22.40 -2.61
CA ILE A 109 9.01 20.95 -2.86
C ILE A 109 9.17 20.70 -4.36
N ARG A 110 8.35 21.33 -5.21
CA ARG A 110 8.40 21.17 -6.66
C ARG A 110 9.74 21.63 -7.24
N ARG A 111 10.22 22.83 -6.88
CA ARG A 111 11.51 23.34 -7.37
C ARG A 111 12.67 22.43 -6.96
N GLU A 112 12.74 22.05 -5.68
CA GLU A 112 13.85 21.28 -5.15
C GLU A 112 13.90 19.86 -5.73
N SER A 113 12.74 19.23 -5.93
CA SER A 113 12.66 17.92 -6.58
C SER A 113 13.02 18.01 -8.07
N ALA A 114 12.48 19.00 -8.79
CA ALA A 114 12.75 19.20 -10.22
C ALA A 114 14.22 19.49 -10.49
N ALA A 115 14.86 20.34 -9.67
CA ALA A 115 16.28 20.68 -9.80
C ALA A 115 17.21 19.46 -9.72
N ARG A 116 16.75 18.37 -9.08
CA ARG A 116 17.47 17.11 -8.92
C ARG A 116 16.99 16.00 -9.85
N GLY A 117 15.95 16.27 -10.66
CA GLY A 117 15.30 15.25 -11.49
C GLY A 117 14.67 14.14 -10.66
N ILE A 118 14.06 14.49 -9.50
CA ILE A 118 13.38 13.56 -8.60
C ILE A 118 11.87 13.68 -8.81
N THR A 119 11.22 12.55 -9.01
CA THR A 119 9.77 12.40 -9.10
C THR A 119 9.20 12.08 -7.73
N ILE A 120 8.24 12.89 -7.26
CA ILE A 120 7.44 12.55 -6.08
C ILE A 120 6.32 11.64 -6.55
N ALA A 121 6.49 10.33 -6.36
CA ALA A 121 5.57 9.35 -6.89
C ALA A 121 4.38 9.07 -5.95
N SER A 122 4.49 9.43 -4.67
CA SER A 122 3.45 9.28 -3.65
C SER A 122 3.70 10.20 -2.46
N LEU A 123 2.63 10.63 -1.78
CA LEU A 123 2.71 11.19 -0.43
C LEU A 123 2.37 10.12 0.61
N GLN A 124 2.99 10.22 1.78
CA GLN A 124 2.65 9.37 2.94
C GLN A 124 1.58 10.07 3.78
N GLY A 125 0.42 9.43 3.90
CA GLY A 125 -0.75 9.93 4.63
C GLY A 125 -1.25 8.96 5.70
N THR A 126 -0.36 8.14 6.26
CA THR A 126 -0.73 7.11 7.25
C THR A 126 -1.17 7.72 8.58
N PHE A 127 -2.32 7.29 9.06
CA PHE A 127 -2.82 7.53 10.41
C PHE A 127 -3.68 6.35 10.85
N ASN A 128 -3.98 6.24 12.14
CA ASN A 128 -4.75 5.13 12.66
C ASN A 128 -6.24 5.27 12.31
N MET A 129 -6.65 4.69 11.18
CA MET A 129 -8.04 4.71 10.68
C MET A 129 -9.01 3.91 11.55
N CYS A 130 -8.50 3.03 12.41
CA CYS A 130 -9.28 2.21 13.34
C CYS A 130 -9.07 2.58 14.81
N HIS A 131 -8.46 3.75 15.09
CA HIS A 131 -8.27 4.20 16.46
C HIS A 131 -9.59 4.14 17.24
N PRO A 132 -9.61 3.67 18.50
CA PRO A 132 -10.84 3.57 19.29
C PRO A 132 -11.55 4.92 19.49
N ASP A 133 -10.79 6.01 19.62
CA ASP A 133 -11.33 7.36 19.70
C ASP A 133 -11.73 7.89 18.31
N ALA A 134 -13.03 8.23 18.16
CA ALA A 134 -13.61 8.75 16.93
C ALA A 134 -13.02 10.11 16.51
N GLU A 135 -12.70 10.99 17.48
CA GLU A 135 -12.12 12.29 17.17
C GLU A 135 -10.69 12.16 16.64
N HIS A 136 -9.93 11.17 17.13
CA HIS A 136 -8.63 10.85 16.56
C HIS A 136 -8.74 10.47 15.08
N ARG A 137 -9.72 9.61 14.73
CA ARG A 137 -9.98 9.23 13.34
C ARG A 137 -10.42 10.44 12.49
N ALA A 138 -11.34 11.26 13.01
CA ALA A 138 -11.82 12.46 12.33
C ALA A 138 -10.69 13.49 12.08
N SER A 139 -9.81 13.68 13.05
CA SER A 139 -8.63 14.54 12.90
C SER A 139 -7.69 14.04 11.81
N GLY A 140 -7.41 12.73 11.76
CA GLY A 140 -6.63 12.11 10.69
C GLY A 140 -7.22 12.36 9.29
N LEU A 141 -8.55 12.23 9.16
CA LEU A 141 -9.27 12.48 7.90
C LEU A 141 -9.21 13.97 7.47
N ARG A 142 -9.35 14.91 8.41
CA ARG A 142 -9.17 16.33 8.09
C ARG A 142 -7.77 16.62 7.54
N ARG A 143 -6.74 16.08 8.17
CA ARG A 143 -5.34 16.19 7.73
C ARG A 143 -5.09 15.48 6.40
N LEU A 144 -5.77 14.37 6.13
CA LEU A 144 -5.73 13.73 4.82
C LEU A 144 -6.27 14.66 3.74
N GLY A 145 -7.31 15.45 4.01
CA GLY A 145 -7.81 16.49 3.11
C GLY A 145 -6.76 17.54 2.77
N VAL A 146 -5.95 17.94 3.77
CA VAL A 146 -4.82 18.87 3.55
C VAL A 146 -3.76 18.26 2.64
N LEU A 147 -3.41 16.98 2.84
CA LEU A 147 -2.45 16.28 1.97
C LEU A 147 -3.00 16.07 0.55
N ALA A 148 -4.28 15.79 0.41
CA ALA A 148 -4.91 15.63 -0.90
C ALA A 148 -4.86 16.93 -1.71
N GLY A 149 -5.05 18.10 -1.06
CA GLY A 149 -4.83 19.41 -1.67
C GLY A 149 -3.38 19.60 -2.13
N LEU A 150 -2.41 19.21 -1.30
CA LEU A 150 -0.99 19.27 -1.68
C LEU A 150 -0.68 18.36 -2.88
N CYS A 151 -1.31 17.17 -2.94
CA CYS A 151 -1.17 16.29 -4.10
C CYS A 151 -1.57 16.98 -5.40
N GLN A 152 -2.69 17.73 -5.42
CA GLN A 152 -3.13 18.49 -6.58
C GLN A 152 -2.09 19.55 -6.98
N GLU A 153 -1.56 20.30 -6.02
CA GLU A 153 -0.55 21.33 -6.28
C GLU A 153 0.77 20.74 -6.80
N LEU A 154 1.16 19.55 -6.34
CA LEU A 154 2.39 18.88 -6.76
C LEU A 154 2.24 18.03 -8.02
N GLY A 155 1.01 17.73 -8.47
CA GLY A 155 0.74 16.78 -9.54
C GLY A 155 0.96 15.31 -9.12
N VAL A 156 0.89 15.01 -7.81
CA VAL A 156 1.04 13.66 -7.25
C VAL A 156 -0.31 12.96 -7.25
N LEU A 157 -0.38 11.74 -7.76
CA LEU A 157 -1.65 11.01 -7.93
C LEU A 157 -1.92 9.94 -6.86
N ARG A 158 -1.00 9.74 -5.92
CA ARG A 158 -1.09 8.63 -4.95
C ARG A 158 -0.83 9.12 -3.52
N ILE A 159 -1.65 8.65 -2.59
CA ILE A 159 -1.43 8.79 -1.15
C ILE A 159 -1.37 7.39 -0.53
N HIS A 160 -0.31 7.10 0.18
CA HIS A 160 -0.14 5.85 0.92
C HIS A 160 -0.86 5.92 2.27
N LEU A 161 -1.62 4.87 2.60
CA LEU A 161 -2.38 4.73 3.84
C LEU A 161 -2.12 3.38 4.51
N CYS A 162 -2.59 3.23 5.75
CA CYS A 162 -2.75 1.94 6.43
C CYS A 162 -4.19 1.82 6.96
N SER A 163 -4.65 0.62 7.29
CA SER A 163 -5.97 0.43 7.90
C SER A 163 -5.99 0.72 9.41
N GLY A 164 -4.83 0.71 10.05
CA GLY A 164 -4.69 0.95 11.48
C GLY A 164 -5.17 -0.20 12.36
N THR A 165 -5.24 0.05 13.65
CA THR A 165 -5.49 -0.94 14.70
C THR A 165 -6.31 -0.34 15.84
N ARG A 166 -6.94 -1.18 16.67
CA ARG A 166 -7.59 -0.77 17.93
C ARG A 166 -6.61 -0.37 19.03
N ASN A 167 -5.30 -0.48 18.80
CA ASN A 167 -4.30 -0.06 19.78
C ASN A 167 -4.32 1.49 19.91
N PRO A 168 -4.57 2.04 21.12
CA PRO A 168 -4.73 3.48 21.30
C PRO A 168 -3.40 4.24 21.31
N THR A 169 -2.27 3.54 21.39
CA THR A 169 -0.95 4.19 21.51
C THR A 169 -0.06 4.04 20.28
N SER A 170 -0.40 3.11 19.37
CA SER A 170 0.39 2.86 18.18
C SER A 170 -0.44 2.21 17.07
N MET A 171 -0.44 2.81 15.88
CA MET A 171 -1.09 2.24 14.70
C MET A 171 -0.34 1.05 14.08
N TRP A 172 0.83 0.71 14.63
CA TRP A 172 1.70 -0.39 14.17
C TRP A 172 1.73 -1.59 15.11
N ARG A 173 1.05 -1.51 16.25
CA ARG A 173 0.97 -2.63 17.22
C ARG A 173 -0.38 -3.33 17.09
N PRO A 174 -0.39 -4.68 17.11
CA PRO A 174 -1.63 -5.42 17.05
C PRO A 174 -2.48 -5.16 18.32
N HIS A 175 -3.77 -5.43 18.19
CA HIS A 175 -4.71 -5.39 19.30
C HIS A 175 -5.72 -6.54 19.15
N PRO A 176 -6.12 -7.24 20.22
CA PRO A 176 -7.05 -8.37 20.14
C PRO A 176 -8.39 -8.01 19.51
N ASP A 177 -8.84 -6.75 19.66
CA ASP A 177 -10.11 -6.27 19.10
C ASP A 177 -10.02 -5.92 17.60
N ASN A 178 -8.88 -6.07 16.93
CA ASN A 178 -8.75 -5.81 15.49
C ASN A 178 -9.71 -6.69 14.67
N ASP A 179 -10.00 -7.90 15.12
CA ASP A 179 -10.91 -8.83 14.44
C ASP A 179 -12.39 -8.62 14.79
N SER A 180 -12.71 -7.65 15.65
CA SER A 180 -14.08 -7.38 16.04
C SER A 180 -14.89 -6.74 14.89
N PRO A 181 -16.20 -7.04 14.78
CA PRO A 181 -17.09 -6.37 13.83
C PRO A 181 -17.11 -4.85 13.98
N ALA A 182 -16.91 -4.35 15.21
CA ALA A 182 -16.83 -2.92 15.49
C ALA A 182 -15.58 -2.28 14.91
N ALA A 183 -14.43 -2.95 14.98
CA ALA A 183 -13.19 -2.48 14.37
C ALA A 183 -13.31 -2.39 12.84
N TRP A 184 -13.85 -3.42 12.22
CA TRP A 184 -14.11 -3.43 10.78
C TRP A 184 -15.05 -2.29 10.36
N LYS A 185 -16.18 -2.11 11.06
CA LYS A 185 -17.14 -1.03 10.78
C LYS A 185 -16.51 0.36 10.86
N ASP A 186 -15.74 0.63 11.91
CA ASP A 186 -15.11 1.94 12.11
C ASP A 186 -14.03 2.21 11.06
N MET A 187 -13.21 1.19 10.73
CA MET A 187 -12.19 1.27 9.70
C MET A 187 -12.81 1.52 8.31
N VAL A 188 -13.87 0.78 7.95
CA VAL A 188 -14.59 0.98 6.68
C VAL A 188 -15.20 2.38 6.61
N ALA A 189 -15.78 2.89 7.68
CA ALA A 189 -16.33 4.25 7.73
C ALA A 189 -15.23 5.30 7.48
N SER A 190 -14.06 5.15 8.12
CA SER A 190 -12.90 6.02 7.89
C SER A 190 -12.41 5.91 6.43
N MET A 191 -12.34 4.68 5.89
CA MET A 191 -11.86 4.46 4.52
C MET A 191 -12.82 5.04 3.47
N ARG A 192 -14.15 4.97 3.66
CA ARG A 192 -15.13 5.63 2.78
C ARG A 192 -14.88 7.13 2.72
N THR A 193 -14.70 7.78 3.88
CA THR A 193 -14.38 9.21 3.92
C THR A 193 -13.04 9.54 3.25
N ALA A 194 -12.01 8.70 3.45
CA ALA A 194 -10.71 8.86 2.78
C ALA A 194 -10.83 8.74 1.25
N VAL A 195 -11.65 7.82 0.77
CA VAL A 195 -11.95 7.65 -0.67
C VAL A 195 -12.70 8.85 -1.23
N ASP A 196 -13.67 9.41 -0.50
CA ASP A 196 -14.38 10.62 -0.93
C ASP A 196 -13.42 11.82 -1.04
N ILE A 197 -12.49 11.98 -0.10
CA ILE A 197 -11.43 13.00 -0.16
C ILE A 197 -10.56 12.77 -1.41
N ALA A 198 -10.13 11.54 -1.64
CA ALA A 198 -9.31 11.18 -2.80
C ALA A 198 -10.03 11.47 -4.13
N ARG A 199 -11.30 11.11 -4.23
CA ARG A 199 -12.14 11.37 -5.40
C ARG A 199 -12.26 12.87 -5.70
N GLN A 200 -12.51 13.68 -4.67
CA GLN A 200 -12.60 15.14 -4.82
C GLN A 200 -11.28 15.77 -5.27
N ALA A 201 -10.15 15.24 -4.82
CA ALA A 201 -8.82 15.69 -5.20
C ALA A 201 -8.30 15.09 -6.52
N GLY A 202 -9.01 14.14 -7.13
CA GLY A 202 -8.55 13.46 -8.35
C GLY A 202 -7.33 12.56 -8.13
N VAL A 203 -7.16 12.03 -6.92
CA VAL A 203 -6.06 11.12 -6.56
C VAL A 203 -6.59 9.73 -6.18
N VAL A 204 -5.69 8.78 -5.99
CA VAL A 204 -6.01 7.48 -5.39
C VAL A 204 -5.38 7.39 -3.99
N VAL A 205 -6.08 6.77 -3.07
CA VAL A 205 -5.53 6.32 -1.78
C VAL A 205 -5.22 4.83 -1.89
N ALA A 206 -4.03 4.44 -1.47
CA ALA A 206 -3.60 3.05 -1.49
C ALA A 206 -3.24 2.59 -0.09
N PHE A 207 -4.01 1.64 0.43
CA PHE A 207 -3.75 1.07 1.76
C PHE A 207 -2.85 -0.15 1.69
N GLU A 208 -2.09 -0.36 2.74
CA GLU A 208 -1.17 -1.48 2.90
C GLU A 208 -1.81 -2.54 3.81
N PRO A 209 -2.03 -3.78 3.33
CA PRO A 209 -2.33 -4.92 4.19
C PRO A 209 -1.12 -5.24 5.07
N GLU A 210 -1.35 -5.34 6.39
CA GLU A 210 -0.28 -5.60 7.36
C GLU A 210 -0.80 -6.45 8.52
N VAL A 211 -0.11 -7.51 8.90
CA VAL A 211 -0.51 -8.50 9.91
C VAL A 211 -0.90 -7.90 11.27
N ASN A 212 -0.42 -6.71 11.63
CA ASN A 212 -0.75 -6.02 12.87
C ASN A 212 -1.98 -5.12 12.77
N ASN A 213 -2.53 -4.93 11.57
CA ASN A 213 -3.63 -4.01 11.29
C ASN A 213 -4.98 -4.74 11.22
N VAL A 214 -6.09 -3.99 11.10
CA VAL A 214 -7.43 -4.55 10.88
C VAL A 214 -7.51 -5.26 9.53
N VAL A 215 -6.88 -4.70 8.49
CA VAL A 215 -6.70 -5.37 7.21
C VAL A 215 -5.34 -6.08 7.23
N ASP A 216 -5.31 -7.26 7.81
CA ASP A 216 -4.11 -8.05 8.11
C ASP A 216 -3.73 -9.07 7.01
N SER A 217 -4.50 -9.13 5.93
CA SER A 217 -4.33 -10.14 4.90
C SER A 217 -4.87 -9.67 3.54
N ALA A 218 -4.43 -10.30 2.47
CA ALA A 218 -4.95 -10.04 1.13
C ALA A 218 -6.45 -10.36 1.01
N LEU A 219 -6.96 -11.34 1.76
CA LEU A 219 -8.38 -11.67 1.81
C LEU A 219 -9.20 -10.52 2.40
N LYS A 220 -8.76 -9.95 3.53
CA LYS A 220 -9.42 -8.77 4.11
C LYS A 220 -9.24 -7.53 3.21
N ALA A 221 -8.11 -7.41 2.50
CA ALA A 221 -7.92 -6.35 1.52
C ALA A 221 -8.90 -6.46 0.35
N ARG A 222 -9.11 -7.66 -0.21
CA ARG A 222 -10.11 -7.88 -1.26
C ARG A 222 -11.52 -7.54 -0.75
N ARG A 223 -11.88 -8.01 0.44
CA ARG A 223 -13.15 -7.66 1.09
C ARG A 223 -13.36 -6.15 1.19
N LEU A 224 -12.34 -5.39 1.62
CA LEU A 224 -12.41 -3.94 1.75
C LEU A 224 -12.61 -3.27 0.39
N LEU A 225 -11.85 -3.68 -0.63
CA LEU A 225 -11.99 -3.17 -1.99
C LEU A 225 -13.41 -3.39 -2.54
N ASP A 226 -13.96 -4.59 -2.36
CA ASP A 226 -15.31 -4.95 -2.81
C ASP A 226 -16.40 -4.19 -2.05
N GLU A 227 -16.25 -4.04 -0.72
CA GLU A 227 -17.20 -3.34 0.13
C GLU A 227 -17.24 -1.83 -0.14
N ILE A 228 -16.11 -1.21 -0.46
CA ILE A 228 -16.01 0.20 -0.83
C ILE A 228 -16.45 0.41 -2.28
N GLY A 229 -16.02 -0.45 -3.21
CA GLY A 229 -16.42 -0.44 -4.62
C GLY A 229 -15.94 0.78 -5.40
N SER A 230 -14.90 1.49 -4.95
CA SER A 230 -14.42 2.72 -5.59
C SER A 230 -13.10 2.52 -6.31
N PRO A 231 -12.96 3.07 -7.53
CA PRO A 231 -11.70 3.05 -8.27
C PRO A 231 -10.60 3.92 -7.63
N HIS A 232 -10.96 4.83 -6.71
CA HIS A 232 -10.02 5.65 -5.95
C HIS A 232 -9.39 4.94 -4.75
N LEU A 233 -9.83 3.70 -4.43
CA LEU A 233 -9.20 2.84 -3.43
C LEU A 233 -8.33 1.80 -4.12
N LYS A 234 -7.05 1.74 -3.75
CA LYS A 234 -6.03 0.87 -4.32
C LYS A 234 -5.17 0.25 -3.22
N VAL A 235 -4.22 -0.60 -3.62
CA VAL A 235 -3.35 -1.34 -2.71
C VAL A 235 -1.90 -0.89 -2.85
N THR A 236 -1.24 -0.67 -1.71
CA THR A 236 0.21 -0.71 -1.60
C THR A 236 0.61 -2.13 -1.19
N MET A 237 1.37 -2.82 -2.02
CA MET A 237 1.82 -4.17 -1.72
C MET A 237 3.17 -4.13 -1.01
N ASP A 238 3.20 -4.53 0.25
CA ASP A 238 4.41 -4.90 0.97
C ASP A 238 4.36 -6.39 1.29
N ALA A 239 5.03 -7.19 0.49
CA ALA A 239 4.99 -8.63 0.60
C ALA A 239 5.52 -9.15 1.95
N ALA A 240 6.44 -8.41 2.60
CA ALA A 240 6.99 -8.78 3.90
C ALA A 240 6.00 -8.61 5.07
N ASN A 241 4.85 -7.95 4.85
CA ASN A 241 3.83 -7.69 5.87
C ASN A 241 2.67 -8.70 5.87
N LEU A 242 2.72 -9.76 5.04
CA LEU A 242 1.59 -10.64 4.80
C LEU A 242 1.58 -11.93 5.65
N PHE A 243 2.64 -12.21 6.42
CA PHE A 243 2.84 -13.52 7.02
C PHE A 243 2.47 -13.54 8.50
N HIS A 244 1.32 -14.14 8.85
CA HIS A 244 0.98 -14.43 10.23
C HIS A 244 1.90 -15.53 10.81
N LYS A 245 1.90 -15.65 12.13
CA LYS A 245 2.74 -16.61 12.84
C LYS A 245 2.55 -18.04 12.32
N GLY A 246 3.65 -18.67 11.92
CA GLY A 246 3.69 -20.03 11.36
C GLY A 246 3.44 -20.10 9.85
N GLU A 247 3.31 -18.95 9.15
CA GLU A 247 3.00 -18.92 7.71
C GLU A 247 4.24 -18.82 6.80
N LEU A 248 5.39 -18.42 7.32
CA LEU A 248 6.61 -18.26 6.51
C LEU A 248 6.98 -19.51 5.67
N PRO A 249 6.80 -20.75 6.12
CA PRO A 249 7.03 -21.94 5.30
C PRO A 249 6.12 -22.06 4.07
N ARG A 250 4.99 -21.33 4.06
CA ARG A 250 4.02 -21.31 2.95
C ARG A 250 4.13 -20.04 2.11
N MET A 251 5.27 -19.37 2.15
CA MET A 251 5.49 -18.05 1.52
C MET A 251 5.01 -18.01 0.07
N SER A 252 5.40 -18.98 -0.75
CA SER A 252 5.02 -18.99 -2.18
C SER A 252 3.52 -19.06 -2.37
N GLU A 253 2.81 -19.90 -1.61
CA GLU A 253 1.35 -20.02 -1.69
C GLU A 253 0.66 -18.70 -1.27
N ILE A 254 1.13 -18.08 -0.17
CA ILE A 254 0.55 -16.85 0.36
C ILE A 254 0.76 -15.69 -0.61
N LEU A 255 1.93 -15.59 -1.24
CA LEU A 255 2.20 -14.59 -2.27
C LEU A 255 1.28 -14.79 -3.48
N ASP A 256 1.11 -16.02 -3.97
CA ASP A 256 0.23 -16.31 -5.10
C ASP A 256 -1.23 -15.98 -4.77
N GLU A 257 -1.73 -16.42 -3.61
CA GLU A 257 -3.07 -16.09 -3.13
C GLU A 257 -3.27 -14.57 -3.02
N ALA A 258 -2.29 -13.85 -2.49
CA ALA A 258 -2.37 -12.40 -2.34
C ALA A 258 -2.48 -11.71 -3.70
N PHE A 259 -1.64 -12.08 -4.66
CA PHE A 259 -1.68 -11.48 -5.99
C PHE A 259 -2.91 -11.89 -6.80
N ALA A 260 -3.39 -13.12 -6.66
CA ALA A 260 -4.66 -13.54 -7.27
C ALA A 260 -5.84 -12.68 -6.76
N LEU A 261 -5.83 -12.29 -5.48
CA LEU A 261 -6.89 -11.49 -4.87
C LEU A 261 -6.80 -10.00 -5.21
N VAL A 262 -5.62 -9.41 -5.11
CA VAL A 262 -5.47 -7.94 -5.17
C VAL A 262 -4.43 -7.45 -6.16
N GLY A 263 -3.75 -8.31 -6.91
CA GLY A 263 -2.64 -7.93 -7.79
C GLY A 263 -2.99 -6.87 -8.84
N LYS A 264 -4.23 -6.87 -9.36
CA LYS A 264 -4.72 -5.86 -10.32
C LYS A 264 -5.00 -4.49 -9.68
N ASP A 265 -5.12 -4.44 -8.38
CA ASP A 265 -5.38 -3.22 -7.62
C ASP A 265 -4.11 -2.61 -7.01
N VAL A 266 -2.95 -3.25 -7.18
CA VAL A 266 -1.66 -2.75 -6.71
C VAL A 266 -1.21 -1.56 -7.57
N VAL A 267 -0.99 -0.41 -6.93
CA VAL A 267 -0.53 0.83 -7.59
C VAL A 267 0.80 1.33 -7.04
N MET A 268 1.24 0.80 -5.91
CA MET A 268 2.54 1.01 -5.28
C MET A 268 3.01 -0.29 -4.66
N ALA A 269 4.33 -0.44 -4.52
CA ALA A 269 4.92 -1.58 -3.84
C ALA A 269 6.03 -1.11 -2.89
N HIS A 270 6.24 -1.86 -1.79
CA HIS A 270 7.35 -1.66 -0.88
C HIS A 270 8.34 -2.81 -0.99
N ALA A 271 9.62 -2.50 -0.93
CA ALA A 271 10.73 -3.44 -0.89
C ALA A 271 11.30 -3.47 0.52
N LYS A 272 10.75 -4.36 1.32
CA LYS A 272 11.12 -4.68 2.70
C LYS A 272 11.32 -6.19 2.80
N ASP A 273 11.93 -6.70 3.85
CA ASP A 273 12.22 -8.11 4.02
C ASP A 273 11.88 -8.59 5.43
N LEU A 274 11.93 -9.90 5.65
CA LEU A 274 11.66 -10.54 6.95
C LEU A 274 12.51 -11.79 7.11
N ASP A 275 12.85 -12.16 8.33
CA ASP A 275 13.48 -13.45 8.66
C ASP A 275 12.62 -14.31 9.58
N ARG A 276 11.52 -13.75 10.11
CA ARG A 276 10.49 -14.41 10.93
C ARG A 276 9.10 -13.87 10.54
N ASP A 277 8.08 -14.61 10.87
CA ASP A 277 6.68 -14.27 10.66
C ASP A 277 5.97 -13.81 11.96
N GLY A 278 4.70 -13.44 11.85
CA GLY A 278 3.87 -13.00 12.97
C GLY A 278 4.06 -11.53 13.35
N ASP A 279 4.78 -10.78 12.55
CA ASP A 279 4.99 -9.33 12.67
C ASP A 279 5.22 -8.71 11.29
N ALA A 280 5.14 -7.39 11.19
CA ALA A 280 5.50 -6.67 9.97
C ALA A 280 6.96 -6.93 9.58
N GLY A 281 7.27 -6.83 8.30
CA GLY A 281 8.63 -6.95 7.80
C GLY A 281 9.59 -5.98 8.50
N HIS A 282 10.75 -6.47 8.88
CA HIS A 282 11.69 -5.79 9.78
C HIS A 282 13.14 -5.84 9.31
N LYS A 283 13.37 -6.33 8.10
CA LYS A 283 14.67 -6.37 7.45
C LYS A 283 14.69 -5.48 6.22
N ALA A 284 15.89 -5.01 5.87
CA ALA A 284 16.12 -4.33 4.61
C ALA A 284 16.03 -5.32 3.43
N ALA A 285 15.65 -4.83 2.27
CA ALA A 285 15.50 -5.63 1.06
C ALA A 285 16.76 -6.47 0.74
N GLY A 286 16.61 -7.78 0.63
CA GLY A 286 17.69 -8.73 0.39
C GLY A 286 18.49 -9.15 1.63
N GLU A 287 18.04 -8.79 2.84
CA GLU A 287 18.66 -9.19 4.09
C GLU A 287 17.82 -10.21 4.89
N GLY A 288 16.75 -10.69 4.31
CA GLY A 288 15.84 -11.66 4.92
C GLY A 288 15.62 -12.90 4.06
N LYS A 289 14.39 -13.40 4.09
CA LYS A 289 13.97 -14.66 3.46
C LYS A 289 12.90 -14.47 2.40
N LEU A 290 12.45 -13.21 2.13
CA LEU A 290 11.42 -12.96 1.14
C LEU A 290 11.87 -13.44 -0.24
N ASP A 291 11.03 -14.25 -0.89
CA ASP A 291 11.26 -14.67 -2.28
C ASP A 291 11.01 -13.49 -3.23
N TYR A 292 12.05 -12.68 -3.42
CA TYR A 292 12.00 -11.51 -4.30
C TYR A 292 11.83 -11.88 -5.77
N ASP A 293 12.33 -13.03 -6.22
CA ASP A 293 12.15 -13.45 -7.61
C ASP A 293 10.65 -13.71 -7.87
N ARG A 294 9.99 -14.40 -6.95
CA ARG A 294 8.53 -14.62 -7.02
C ARG A 294 7.75 -13.32 -6.87
N TYR A 295 8.06 -12.53 -5.85
CA TYR A 295 7.35 -11.27 -5.58
C TYR A 295 7.36 -10.32 -6.79
N LEU A 296 8.53 -10.09 -7.38
CA LEU A 296 8.68 -9.20 -8.53
C LEU A 296 8.08 -9.80 -9.82
N SER A 297 8.16 -11.11 -9.99
CA SER A 297 7.50 -11.82 -11.09
C SER A 297 5.98 -11.68 -11.00
N LEU A 298 5.39 -11.79 -9.81
CA LEU A 298 3.96 -11.59 -9.59
C LEU A 298 3.53 -10.15 -9.88
N LEU A 299 4.28 -9.15 -9.40
CA LEU A 299 4.05 -7.75 -9.77
C LEU A 299 4.06 -7.56 -11.29
N HIS A 300 5.06 -8.12 -11.97
CA HIS A 300 5.18 -8.04 -13.43
C HIS A 300 4.02 -8.73 -14.15
N HIS A 301 3.67 -9.94 -13.72
CA HIS A 301 2.57 -10.75 -14.29
C HIS A 301 1.22 -10.01 -14.21
N HIS A 302 0.93 -9.40 -13.06
CA HIS A 302 -0.30 -8.61 -12.85
C HIS A 302 -0.28 -7.23 -13.51
N GLY A 303 0.75 -6.94 -14.31
CA GLY A 303 0.82 -5.70 -15.10
C GLY A 303 1.22 -4.47 -14.29
N PHE A 304 1.75 -4.64 -13.08
CA PHE A 304 2.23 -3.52 -12.28
C PHE A 304 3.38 -2.78 -12.98
N ARG A 305 3.27 -1.45 -13.03
CA ARG A 305 4.25 -0.53 -13.63
C ARG A 305 4.55 0.65 -12.72
N GLY A 306 4.07 0.59 -11.49
CA GLY A 306 4.25 1.62 -10.49
C GLY A 306 5.64 1.62 -9.84
N PRO A 307 5.86 2.54 -8.90
CA PRO A 307 7.10 2.60 -8.12
C PRO A 307 7.16 1.49 -7.07
N ILE A 308 8.36 0.93 -6.88
CA ILE A 308 8.71 0.06 -5.77
C ILE A 308 9.64 0.85 -4.86
N PHE A 309 9.21 1.12 -3.63
CA PHE A 309 9.97 1.93 -2.68
C PHE A 309 10.76 1.06 -1.71
N LEU A 310 12.06 1.28 -1.63
CA LEU A 310 12.88 0.77 -0.54
C LEU A 310 12.34 1.29 0.79
N HIS A 311 12.08 0.38 1.74
CA HIS A 311 11.46 0.64 3.02
C HIS A 311 12.10 -0.20 4.15
N GLY A 312 12.07 0.29 5.38
CA GLY A 312 12.54 -0.47 6.54
C GLY A 312 14.07 -0.66 6.58
N LEU A 313 14.84 0.32 6.09
CA LEU A 313 16.30 0.26 6.02
C LEU A 313 16.95 1.54 6.56
N SER A 314 18.19 1.42 6.98
CA SER A 314 19.05 2.58 7.31
C SER A 314 19.67 3.17 6.04
N GLU A 315 20.10 4.43 6.12
CA GLU A 315 20.80 5.10 5.02
C GLU A 315 22.04 4.32 4.53
N ALA A 316 22.79 3.71 5.43
CA ALA A 316 23.98 2.90 5.09
C ALA A 316 23.66 1.66 4.24
N GLN A 317 22.43 1.12 4.35
CA GLN A 317 22.00 -0.06 3.59
C GLN A 317 21.49 0.29 2.19
N VAL A 318 21.18 1.56 1.90
CA VAL A 318 20.55 1.99 0.64
C VAL A 318 21.33 1.52 -0.60
N PRO A 319 22.65 1.68 -0.72
CA PRO A 319 23.37 1.26 -1.93
C PRO A 319 23.25 -0.24 -2.20
N LYS A 320 23.36 -1.06 -1.16
CA LYS A 320 23.27 -2.53 -1.26
C LYS A 320 21.86 -2.96 -1.65
N CYS A 321 20.83 -2.42 -0.99
CA CYS A 321 19.44 -2.76 -1.25
C CYS A 321 18.98 -2.29 -2.64
N ALA A 322 19.43 -1.12 -3.09
CA ALA A 322 19.14 -0.61 -4.44
C ALA A 322 19.79 -1.49 -5.53
N ALA A 323 21.04 -1.90 -5.34
CA ALA A 323 21.71 -2.81 -6.26
C ALA A 323 21.02 -4.17 -6.33
N PHE A 324 20.68 -4.76 -5.17
CA PHE A 324 19.91 -5.99 -5.06
C PHE A 324 18.57 -5.90 -5.82
N LEU A 325 17.80 -4.85 -5.58
CA LEU A 325 16.49 -4.71 -6.21
C LEU A 325 16.59 -4.50 -7.72
N ARG A 326 17.61 -3.75 -8.22
CA ARG A 326 17.88 -3.60 -9.66
C ARG A 326 18.18 -4.94 -10.32
N GLU A 327 19.03 -5.77 -9.70
CA GLU A 327 19.36 -7.10 -10.21
C GLU A 327 18.12 -7.98 -10.29
N LYS A 328 17.32 -8.05 -9.22
CA LYS A 328 16.08 -8.84 -9.16
C LYS A 328 15.04 -8.38 -10.18
N LEU A 329 14.85 -7.07 -10.34
CA LEU A 329 13.94 -6.52 -11.35
C LEU A 329 14.37 -6.86 -12.77
N ALA A 330 15.67 -6.77 -13.08
CA ALA A 330 16.17 -7.12 -14.41
C ALA A 330 15.85 -8.58 -14.75
N ARG A 331 15.97 -9.50 -13.79
CA ARG A 331 15.59 -10.92 -13.95
C ARG A 331 14.08 -11.12 -14.14
N ALA A 332 13.26 -10.49 -13.30
CA ALA A 332 11.80 -10.62 -13.34
C ALA A 332 11.22 -10.16 -14.69
N VAL A 333 11.80 -9.13 -15.30
CA VAL A 333 11.36 -8.60 -16.60
C VAL A 333 11.87 -9.45 -17.77
N ALA A 334 13.05 -10.05 -17.65
CA ALA A 334 13.64 -10.91 -18.70
C ALA A 334 12.97 -12.30 -18.80
N THR A 335 12.29 -12.74 -17.73
CA THR A 335 11.61 -14.04 -17.71
C THR A 335 10.29 -13.95 -18.49
N PRO A 336 10.07 -14.77 -19.55
CA PRO A 336 8.79 -14.81 -20.24
C PRO A 336 7.65 -15.15 -19.29
N ARG A 337 6.44 -14.62 -19.54
CA ARG A 337 5.21 -14.78 -18.72
C ARG A 337 4.71 -16.24 -18.71
N HIS A 338 5.51 -17.19 -18.23
CA HIS A 338 5.12 -18.58 -18.04
C HIS A 338 4.76 -18.85 -16.57
N LEU A 339 3.63 -18.29 -16.10
CA LEU A 339 2.97 -18.73 -14.85
C LEU A 339 1.64 -19.46 -15.12
N ASP A 340 1.40 -19.85 -16.39
CA ASP A 340 0.28 -20.71 -16.77
C ASP A 340 0.69 -22.18 -16.58
N ARG A 341 0.67 -22.69 -15.33
CA ARG A 341 0.44 -24.12 -15.04
C ARG A 341 -0.07 -24.29 -13.60
#